data_51f1db7dc81ef384cb00931a6903cfaf
#
_entry.id   51f1db7dc81ef384cb00931a6903cfaf
#
_cell.length_a   1.000
_cell.length_b   1.000
_cell.length_c   1.000
_cell.angle_alpha   90.00
_cell.angle_beta   90.00
_cell.angle_gamma   90.00
#
_symmetry.space_group_name_H-M   'P 1'
#
loop_
_entity.id
_entity.type
_entity.pdbx_description
1 polymer ?
#
loop_
_entity_poly.entity_id
_entity_poly.type
_entity_poly.pdbx_seq_one_letter_code
_entity_poly.pdbx_strand_id
1 'polypeptide(L)'
;MRYDCGFEKGNNWFRYRAGGIIIHNNKMLFVKSCMGDYYYMIGGGVHMGETSKDCIEREVYEEAGIHTCVDHLAVVCENFFKGIGGKIDGFDCHTIEFYYYMKVFEEDLSLSLIHI
;
A
#
# COMPACT_ATOMS: atom_id res chain seq x y z
N MET A 1 10.53 17.96 -3.70
CA MET A 1 10.74 16.62 -3.16
C MET A 1 9.74 16.34 -2.05
N ARG A 2 9.16 15.18 -2.07
CA ARG A 2 8.18 14.78 -1.05
C ARG A 2 8.80 13.80 -0.07
N TYR A 3 8.39 13.93 1.18
CA TYR A 3 8.85 13.05 2.27
C TYR A 3 7.69 12.21 2.75
N ASP A 4 7.99 10.98 3.16
CA ASP A 4 7.01 10.14 3.82
C ASP A 4 6.63 10.71 5.19
N CYS A 5 5.37 10.57 5.54
CA CYS A 5 4.89 10.92 6.88
C CYS A 5 5.37 9.86 7.86
N GLY A 6 6.41 10.18 8.59
CA GLY A 6 6.98 9.25 9.55
C GLY A 6 8.34 9.73 10.02
N PHE A 7 8.96 8.87 10.81
CA PHE A 7 10.29 9.19 11.33
C PHE A 7 11.02 7.93 11.74
N GLU A 8 12.32 8.07 11.87
CA GLU A 8 13.19 7.06 12.45
C GLU A 8 13.93 7.70 13.61
N LYS A 9 13.93 7.04 14.75
CA LYS A 9 14.65 7.51 15.91
C LYS A 9 15.17 6.32 16.71
N GLY A 10 16.50 6.24 16.85
CA GLY A 10 17.12 5.07 17.46
C GLY A 10 16.77 3.84 16.65
N ASN A 11 16.20 2.84 17.32
CA ASN A 11 15.75 1.61 16.67
C ASN A 11 14.25 1.63 16.35
N ASN A 12 13.63 2.79 16.40
CA ASN A 12 12.19 2.94 16.14
C ASN A 12 11.95 3.48 14.75
N TRP A 13 10.97 2.89 14.07
CA TRP A 13 10.59 3.27 12.72
C TRP A 13 9.07 3.43 12.68
N PHE A 14 8.60 4.63 12.34
CA PHE A 14 7.17 4.93 12.28
C PHE A 14 6.80 5.42 10.89
N ARG A 15 5.66 4.94 10.38
CA ARG A 15 5.12 5.40 9.09
C ARG A 15 3.60 5.43 9.10
N TYR A 16 3.08 6.45 8.41
CA TYR A 16 1.68 6.56 8.02
C TYR A 16 1.58 6.01 6.60
N ARG A 17 0.72 5.00 6.41
CA ARG A 17 0.64 4.27 5.15
C ARG A 17 -0.81 4.16 4.69
N ALA A 18 -0.99 3.94 3.38
CA ALA A 18 -2.29 3.64 2.80
C ALA A 18 -2.21 2.35 2.00
N GLY A 19 -3.28 1.57 2.05
CA GLY A 19 -3.38 0.33 1.29
C GLY A 19 -4.68 0.29 0.49
N GLY A 20 -4.67 -0.44 -0.61
CA GLY A 20 -5.81 -0.57 -1.50
C GLY A 20 -6.30 -1.99 -1.58
N ILE A 21 -7.62 -2.14 -1.50
CA ILE A 21 -8.30 -3.42 -1.66
C ILE A 21 -9.02 -3.36 -2.99
N ILE A 22 -8.57 -4.16 -3.95
CA ILE A 22 -9.17 -4.23 -5.28
C ILE A 22 -9.74 -5.62 -5.45
N ILE A 23 -11.07 -5.69 -5.58
CA ILE A 23 -11.78 -6.95 -5.75
C ILE A 23 -12.54 -6.90 -7.08
N HIS A 24 -12.35 -7.91 -7.89
CA HIS A 24 -13.05 -8.04 -9.17
C HIS A 24 -13.31 -9.52 -9.45
N ASN A 25 -14.55 -9.85 -9.76
CA ASN A 25 -14.97 -11.24 -10.05
C ASN A 25 -14.52 -12.23 -8.98
N ASN A 26 -14.74 -11.86 -7.71
CA ASN A 26 -14.38 -12.66 -6.53
C ASN A 26 -12.87 -12.93 -6.38
N LYS A 27 -12.06 -12.11 -7.03
CA LYS A 27 -10.61 -12.18 -6.90
C LYS A 27 -10.08 -10.87 -6.35
N MET A 28 -9.03 -10.96 -5.55
CA MET A 28 -8.37 -9.80 -4.99
C MET A 28 -7.00 -9.61 -5.62
N LEU A 29 -6.66 -8.36 -5.91
CA LEU A 29 -5.36 -8.03 -6.50
C LEU A 29 -4.30 -7.91 -5.41
N PHE A 30 -3.21 -8.66 -5.56
CA PHE A 30 -2.03 -8.58 -4.71
C PHE A 30 -0.81 -8.29 -5.58
N VAL A 31 0.21 -7.71 -4.95
CA VAL A 31 1.50 -7.51 -5.58
C VAL A 31 2.41 -8.65 -5.16
N LYS A 32 3.09 -9.27 -6.12
CA LYS A 32 4.07 -10.30 -5.83
C LYS A 32 5.41 -9.65 -5.58
N SER A 33 6.06 -10.02 -4.48
CA SER A 33 7.39 -9.54 -4.17
C SER A 33 8.41 -10.10 -5.16
N CYS A 34 9.28 -9.26 -5.68
CA CYS A 34 10.42 -9.71 -6.49
C CYS A 34 11.56 -10.25 -5.61
N MET A 35 11.49 -10.07 -4.31
CA MET A 35 12.52 -10.45 -3.35
C MET A 35 12.26 -11.80 -2.68
N GLY A 36 11.09 -12.42 -2.92
CA GLY A 36 10.73 -13.67 -2.29
C GLY A 36 9.41 -14.22 -2.80
N ASP A 37 8.98 -15.34 -2.21
CA ASP A 37 7.76 -16.04 -2.61
C ASP A 37 6.55 -15.61 -1.78
N TYR A 38 6.33 -14.30 -1.66
CA TYR A 38 5.18 -13.80 -0.93
C TYR A 38 4.48 -12.70 -1.71
N TYR A 39 3.20 -12.52 -1.35
CA TYR A 39 2.35 -11.47 -1.91
C TYR A 39 2.05 -10.45 -0.82
N TYR A 40 1.84 -9.21 -1.23
CA TYR A 40 1.44 -8.17 -0.29
C TYR A 40 0.38 -7.27 -0.95
N MET A 41 -0.35 -6.55 -0.12
CA MET A 41 -1.38 -5.63 -0.60
C MET A 41 -0.73 -4.40 -1.22
N ILE A 42 -1.38 -3.88 -2.27
CA ILE A 42 -0.93 -2.63 -2.88
C ILE A 42 -0.99 -1.53 -1.83
N GLY A 43 0.08 -0.78 -1.70
CA GLY A 43 0.12 0.32 -0.76
C GLY A 43 1.49 0.94 -0.66
N GLY A 44 1.57 1.94 0.18
CA GLY A 44 2.83 2.64 0.41
C GLY A 44 2.69 3.75 1.42
N GLY A 45 3.79 4.48 1.62
CA GLY A 45 3.84 5.59 2.54
C GLY A 45 3.09 6.81 2.02
N VAL A 46 2.31 7.41 2.88
CA VAL A 46 1.68 8.69 2.59
C VAL A 46 2.76 9.76 2.63
N HIS A 47 2.82 10.59 1.60
CA HIS A 47 3.76 11.71 1.56
C HIS A 47 3.25 12.89 2.36
N MET A 48 4.16 13.66 2.90
CA MET A 48 3.79 14.89 3.59
C MET A 48 3.00 15.79 2.67
N GLY A 49 1.83 16.25 3.14
CA GLY A 49 0.94 17.08 2.34
C GLY A 49 -0.02 16.31 1.43
N GLU A 50 0.08 14.99 1.41
CA GLU A 50 -0.80 14.13 0.60
C GLU A 50 -1.87 13.51 1.52
N THR A 51 -3.09 13.37 1.00
CA THR A 51 -4.11 12.61 1.73
C THR A 51 -3.88 11.12 1.53
N SER A 52 -4.38 10.30 2.45
CA SER A 52 -4.29 8.85 2.29
C SER A 52 -5.03 8.35 1.05
N LYS A 53 -6.11 9.03 0.67
CA LYS A 53 -6.85 8.70 -0.57
C LYS A 53 -6.00 8.95 -1.80
N ASP A 54 -5.37 10.11 -1.88
CA ASP A 54 -4.49 10.43 -3.02
C ASP A 54 -3.29 9.50 -3.06
N CYS A 55 -2.76 9.17 -1.88
CA CYS A 55 -1.65 8.23 -1.76
C CYS A 55 -1.99 6.89 -2.38
N ILE A 56 -3.13 6.30 -2.01
CA ILE A 56 -3.44 4.96 -2.51
C ILE A 56 -3.74 4.96 -4.02
N GLU A 57 -4.36 6.02 -4.52
CA GLU A 57 -4.58 6.14 -5.97
C GLU A 57 -3.25 6.22 -6.71
N ARG A 58 -2.30 6.97 -6.18
CA ARG A 58 -0.95 7.08 -6.73
C ARG A 58 -0.21 5.74 -6.66
N GLU A 59 -0.25 5.08 -5.52
CA GLU A 59 0.44 3.79 -5.32
C GLU A 59 -0.10 2.70 -6.22
N VAL A 60 -1.42 2.64 -6.41
CA VAL A 60 -2.01 1.67 -7.34
C VAL A 60 -1.51 1.91 -8.76
N TYR A 61 -1.45 3.17 -9.18
CA TYR A 61 -0.94 3.50 -10.50
C TYR A 61 0.54 3.13 -10.65
N GLU A 62 1.36 3.44 -9.65
CA GLU A 62 2.79 3.14 -9.68
C GLU A 62 3.07 1.64 -9.70
N GLU A 63 2.32 0.85 -8.93
CA GLU A 63 2.58 -0.58 -8.77
C GLU A 63 1.89 -1.44 -9.82
N ALA A 64 0.67 -1.09 -10.21
CA ALA A 64 -0.14 -1.91 -11.11
C ALA A 64 -0.40 -1.27 -12.48
N GLY A 65 -0.07 0.00 -12.64
CA GLY A 65 -0.26 0.70 -13.91
C GLY A 65 -1.70 1.03 -14.24
N ILE A 66 -2.61 0.95 -13.28
CA ILE A 66 -4.03 1.20 -13.52
C ILE A 66 -4.49 2.45 -12.74
N HIS A 67 -5.44 3.14 -13.32
CA HIS A 67 -6.10 4.27 -12.67
C HIS A 67 -7.29 3.76 -11.86
N THR A 68 -7.36 4.20 -10.63
CA THR A 68 -8.45 3.83 -9.71
C THR A 68 -8.91 5.07 -8.96
N CYS A 69 -10.04 4.95 -8.32
CA CYS A 69 -10.47 5.95 -7.34
C CYS A 69 -10.95 5.23 -6.09
N VAL A 70 -10.88 5.95 -4.97
CA VAL A 70 -11.35 5.42 -3.69
C VAL A 70 -12.86 5.28 -3.72
N ASP A 71 -13.35 4.11 -3.34
CA ASP A 71 -14.77 3.88 -3.11
C ASP A 71 -15.13 4.28 -1.68
N HIS A 72 -14.55 3.59 -0.71
CA HIS A 72 -14.78 3.92 0.69
C HIS A 72 -13.69 3.33 1.57
N LEU A 73 -13.58 3.86 2.78
CA LEU A 73 -12.64 3.37 3.78
C LEU A 73 -13.10 2.00 4.29
N ALA A 74 -12.19 1.05 4.26
CA ALA A 74 -12.44 -0.29 4.77
C ALA A 74 -12.10 -0.39 6.26
N VAL A 75 -10.87 -0.03 6.61
CA VAL A 75 -10.38 -0.19 7.98
C VAL A 75 -9.15 0.68 8.21
N VAL A 76 -8.96 1.09 9.45
CA VAL A 76 -7.72 1.71 9.92
C VAL A 76 -7.04 0.71 10.86
N CYS A 77 -5.78 0.41 10.58
CA CYS A 77 -5.01 -0.55 11.35
C CYS A 77 -3.80 0.11 12.00
N GLU A 78 -3.49 -0.31 13.20
CA GLU A 78 -2.22 0.00 13.84
C GLU A 78 -1.43 -1.29 13.91
N ASN A 79 -0.20 -1.28 13.41
CA ASN A 79 0.64 -2.46 13.37
C ASN A 79 1.92 -2.24 14.15
N PHE A 80 2.33 -3.27 14.87
CA PHE A 80 3.57 -3.27 15.65
C PHE A 80 4.31 -4.54 15.29
N PHE A 81 5.53 -4.40 14.75
CA PHE A 81 6.28 -5.57 14.31
C PHE A 81 7.77 -5.30 14.28
N LYS A 82 8.56 -6.37 14.29
CA LYS A 82 9.99 -6.29 14.07
C LYS A 82 10.26 -6.37 12.57
N GLY A 83 10.95 -5.39 12.03
CA GLY A 83 11.31 -5.37 10.62
C GLY A 83 12.25 -6.50 10.26
N ILE A 84 11.99 -7.13 9.12
CA ILE A 84 12.80 -8.23 8.60
C ILE A 84 13.14 -7.92 7.15
N GLY A 85 14.43 -7.79 6.88
CA GLY A 85 14.94 -7.53 5.55
C GLY A 85 14.78 -6.08 5.09
N GLY A 86 15.58 -5.69 4.11
CA GLY A 86 15.52 -4.36 3.52
C GLY A 86 15.88 -3.24 4.50
N LYS A 87 15.32 -2.08 4.26
CA LYS A 87 15.62 -0.86 5.04
C LYS A 87 15.14 -0.94 6.49
N ILE A 88 14.13 -1.75 6.75
CA ILE A 88 13.54 -1.84 8.09
C ILE A 88 14.11 -2.97 8.94
N ASP A 89 15.09 -3.71 8.41
CA ASP A 89 15.64 -4.86 9.09
C ASP A 89 16.15 -4.49 10.48
N GLY A 90 15.64 -5.20 11.49
CA GLY A 90 16.02 -4.98 12.88
C GLY A 90 15.33 -3.86 13.60
N PHE A 91 14.57 -3.01 12.90
CA PHE A 91 13.83 -1.92 13.53
C PHE A 91 12.60 -2.43 14.26
N ASP A 92 12.25 -1.73 15.34
CA ASP A 92 10.94 -1.85 15.98
C ASP A 92 9.99 -0.95 15.21
N CYS A 93 9.09 -1.54 14.47
CA CYS A 93 8.22 -0.83 13.54
C CYS A 93 6.84 -0.61 14.12
N HIS A 94 6.33 0.58 13.89
CA HIS A 94 4.98 0.99 14.26
C HIS A 94 4.39 1.71 13.04
N THR A 95 3.28 1.22 12.52
CA THR A 95 2.62 1.88 11.40
C THR A 95 1.16 2.13 11.71
N ILE A 96 0.62 3.19 11.12
CA ILE A 96 -0.83 3.41 11.04
C ILE A 96 -1.19 3.33 9.57
N GLU A 97 -2.16 2.49 9.22
CA GLU A 97 -2.48 2.20 7.83
C GLU A 97 -3.97 2.35 7.58
N PHE A 98 -4.29 3.09 6.53
CA PHE A 98 -5.65 3.31 6.05
C PHE A 98 -5.87 2.44 4.84
N TYR A 99 -6.79 1.46 4.94
CA TYR A 99 -7.13 0.58 3.83
C TYR A 99 -8.44 1.03 3.21
N TYR A 100 -8.42 1.19 1.88
CA TYR A 100 -9.57 1.65 1.11
C TYR A 100 -10.00 0.59 0.10
N TYR A 101 -11.31 0.40 -0.05
CA TYR A 101 -11.83 -0.29 -1.22
C TYR A 101 -11.73 0.65 -2.41
N MET A 102 -11.22 0.13 -3.51
CA MET A 102 -10.97 0.93 -4.71
C MET A 102 -11.95 0.56 -5.81
N LYS A 103 -12.35 1.57 -6.58
CA LYS A 103 -13.09 1.36 -7.83
C LYS A 103 -12.09 1.31 -8.98
N VAL A 104 -12.24 0.32 -9.83
CA VAL A 104 -11.38 0.14 -10.99
C VAL A 104 -12.23 0.17 -12.26
N PHE A 105 -11.61 0.56 -13.36
CA PHE A 105 -12.26 0.57 -14.67
C PHE A 105 -11.93 -0.75 -15.37
N GLU A 106 -12.95 -1.40 -15.95
CA GLU A 106 -12.79 -2.74 -16.56
C GLU A 106 -11.68 -2.81 -17.62
N GLU A 107 -11.55 -1.77 -18.41
CA GLU A 107 -10.52 -1.70 -19.44
C GLU A 107 -9.10 -1.76 -18.88
N ASP A 108 -8.90 -1.23 -17.66
CA ASP A 108 -7.59 -1.29 -17.01
C ASP A 108 -7.35 -2.66 -16.39
N LEU A 109 -8.40 -3.31 -15.90
CA LEU A 109 -8.31 -4.62 -15.27
C LEU A 109 -7.83 -5.72 -16.20
N SER A 110 -8.14 -5.62 -17.48
CA SER A 110 -7.72 -6.63 -18.46
C SER A 110 -6.20 -6.76 -18.51
N LEU A 111 -5.47 -5.71 -18.19
CA LEU A 111 -4.00 -5.72 -18.15
C LEU A 111 -3.45 -6.24 -16.83
N SER A 112 -4.20 -6.05 -15.74
CA SER A 112 -3.72 -6.33 -14.40
C SER A 112 -3.97 -7.76 -13.95
N LEU A 113 -5.04 -8.38 -14.41
CA LEU A 113 -5.44 -9.71 -13.99
C LEU A 113 -4.45 -10.79 -14.34
N ILE A 114 -3.60 -10.55 -15.32
CA ILE A 114 -2.57 -11.51 -15.71
C ILE A 114 -1.49 -11.68 -14.65
N HIS A 115 -1.43 -10.79 -13.66
CA HIS A 115 -0.40 -10.81 -12.64
C HIS A 115 -0.92 -11.30 -11.28
N ILE A 116 -2.13 -11.77 -11.23
CA ILE A 116 -2.73 -12.23 -9.97
C ILE A 116 -2.52 -13.70 -9.73
#